data_329bc603cfbec0cb666a0ec34f11072b
#
_entry.id   329bc603cfbec0cb666a0ec34f11072b
#
_cell.length_a   1.000
_cell.length_b   1.000
_cell.length_c   1.000
_cell.angle_alpha   90.00
_cell.angle_beta   90.00
_cell.angle_gamma   90.00
#
_symmetry.space_group_name_H-M   'P 1'
#
loop_
_entity.id
_entity.type
_entity.pdbx_description
1 polymer ?
#
loop_
_entity_poly.entity_id
_entity_poly.type
_entity_poly.pdbx_seq_one_letter_code
_entity_poly.pdbx_strand_id
1 'polypeptide(L)'
;MITDCDHVVTASGTGKKEYEGKPISKQLEDAISERKNFLASRNDAEFVKVTLDDAGEFGQQALSTIICEGDAIGAVIICNKDEKKKMNDTEGKLAAAAASFLGRQMEQ
;
A
#
# COMPACT_ATOMS: atom_id res chain seq x y z
N MET A 1 3.11 -1.31 5.14
CA MET A 1 3.99 -0.25 4.57
C MET A 1 3.21 1.04 4.37
N ILE A 2 3.89 2.15 4.52
CA ILE A 2 3.33 3.47 4.23
C ILE A 2 4.23 4.13 3.20
N THR A 3 3.64 4.66 2.14
CA THR A 3 4.39 5.31 1.07
C THR A 3 3.93 6.76 0.89
N ASP A 4 4.81 7.60 0.35
CA ASP A 4 4.39 8.84 -0.30
C ASP A 4 4.20 8.56 -1.80
N CYS A 5 4.23 9.59 -2.64
CA CYS A 5 4.06 9.41 -4.09
C CYS A 5 5.33 8.96 -4.81
N ASP A 6 6.45 8.85 -4.10
CA ASP A 6 7.75 8.54 -4.71
C ASP A 6 8.45 7.34 -4.08
N HIS A 7 8.34 7.18 -2.75
CA HIS A 7 9.15 6.21 -2.00
C HIS A 7 8.34 5.54 -0.90
N VAL A 8 8.83 4.38 -0.46
CA VAL A 8 8.36 3.74 0.76
C VAL A 8 8.92 4.53 1.94
N VAL A 9 8.04 5.14 2.72
CA VAL A 9 8.43 5.98 3.86
C VAL A 9 8.75 5.11 5.08
N THR A 10 7.91 4.13 5.36
CA THR A 10 8.13 3.21 6.47
C THR A 10 7.54 1.83 6.14
N ALA A 11 8.19 0.82 6.69
CA ALA A 11 7.74 -0.56 6.57
C ALA A 11 7.98 -1.25 7.91
N SER A 12 7.09 -2.18 8.28
CA SER A 12 7.26 -2.97 9.49
C SER A 12 7.04 -4.45 9.18
N GLY A 13 7.58 -5.31 10.03
CA GLY A 13 7.52 -6.75 9.83
C GLY A 13 8.70 -7.28 9.04
N THR A 14 8.53 -8.48 8.48
CA THR A 14 9.58 -9.16 7.72
C THR A 14 9.89 -8.38 6.45
N GLY A 15 11.16 -8.16 6.18
CA GLY A 15 11.59 -7.44 4.98
C GLY A 15 11.59 -5.92 5.09
N LYS A 16 11.36 -5.40 6.29
CA LYS A 16 11.33 -3.97 6.56
C LYS A 16 12.48 -3.20 5.92
N LYS A 17 13.70 -3.67 6.13
CA LYS A 17 14.91 -2.97 5.65
C LYS A 17 15.03 -2.98 4.13
N GLU A 18 14.39 -3.95 3.47
CA GLU A 18 14.46 -4.07 2.02
C GLU A 18 13.58 -3.04 1.33
N TYR A 19 12.54 -2.57 1.98
CA TYR A 19 11.56 -1.69 1.33
C TYR A 19 11.70 -0.21 1.70
N GLU A 20 12.11 0.10 2.93
CA GLU A 20 12.21 1.50 3.35
C GLU A 20 13.15 2.32 2.46
N GLY A 21 12.68 3.46 2.02
CA GLY A 21 13.44 4.39 1.20
C GLY A 21 13.50 4.05 -0.27
N LYS A 22 12.98 2.90 -0.69
CA LYS A 22 12.99 2.52 -2.10
C LYS A 22 11.93 3.22 -2.90
N PRO A 23 12.19 3.50 -4.19
CA PRO A 23 11.18 4.09 -5.08
C PRO A 23 10.01 3.13 -5.26
N ILE A 24 8.81 3.69 -5.31
CA ILE A 24 7.61 2.88 -5.59
C ILE A 24 7.53 2.54 -7.08
N SER A 25 6.78 1.48 -7.40
CA SER A 25 6.55 1.09 -8.80
C SER A 25 5.61 2.07 -9.49
N LYS A 26 5.64 2.06 -10.82
CA LYS A 26 4.69 2.85 -11.59
C LYS A 26 3.25 2.39 -11.35
N GLN A 27 3.04 1.08 -11.20
CA GLN A 27 1.71 0.53 -10.90
C GLN A 27 1.15 1.13 -9.61
N LEU A 28 1.98 1.23 -8.57
CA LEU A 28 1.56 1.81 -7.30
C LEU A 28 1.32 3.32 -7.44
N GLU A 29 2.19 4.01 -8.14
CA GLU A 29 2.02 5.43 -8.42
C GLU A 29 0.69 5.70 -9.11
N ASP A 30 0.34 4.89 -10.11
CA ASP A 30 -0.94 5.01 -10.82
C ASP A 30 -2.12 4.71 -9.92
N ALA A 31 -2.02 3.69 -9.05
CA ALA A 31 -3.07 3.36 -8.09
C ALA A 31 -3.33 4.51 -7.11
N ILE A 32 -2.28 5.15 -6.63
CA ILE A 32 -2.39 6.33 -5.75
C ILE A 32 -3.06 7.47 -6.50
N SER A 33 -2.62 7.75 -7.71
CA SER A 33 -3.17 8.81 -8.55
C SER A 33 -4.67 8.61 -8.83
N GLU A 34 -5.07 7.36 -9.01
CA GLU A 34 -6.47 6.99 -9.24
C GLU A 34 -7.27 6.83 -7.94
N ARG A 35 -6.63 7.04 -6.79
CA ARG A 35 -7.25 6.97 -5.46
C ARG A 35 -7.88 5.62 -5.17
N LYS A 36 -7.20 4.55 -5.55
CA LYS A 36 -7.73 3.19 -5.38
C LYS A 36 -7.66 2.71 -3.93
N ASN A 37 -8.65 1.90 -3.56
CA ASN A 37 -8.71 1.16 -2.31
C ASN A 37 -9.16 -0.25 -2.65
N PHE A 38 -8.37 -1.27 -2.33
CA PHE A 38 -8.72 -2.63 -2.71
C PHE A 38 -8.03 -3.70 -1.86
N LEU A 39 -8.56 -4.91 -1.96
CA LEU A 39 -7.92 -6.15 -1.54
C LEU A 39 -7.61 -6.93 -2.80
N ALA A 40 -6.39 -7.41 -2.95
CA ALA A 40 -6.01 -8.16 -4.14
C ALA A 40 -5.06 -9.30 -3.81
N SER A 41 -5.21 -10.41 -4.53
CA SER A 41 -4.27 -11.52 -4.54
C SER A 41 -3.33 -11.36 -5.73
N ARG A 42 -2.18 -12.03 -5.69
CA ARG A 42 -1.13 -11.91 -6.71
C ARG A 42 -1.65 -12.03 -8.13
N ASN A 43 -2.65 -12.89 -8.36
CA ASN A 43 -3.18 -13.14 -9.69
C ASN A 43 -4.28 -12.18 -10.12
N ASP A 44 -4.71 -11.29 -9.24
CA ASP A 44 -5.74 -10.31 -9.56
C ASP A 44 -5.15 -9.17 -10.39
N ALA A 45 -5.96 -8.64 -11.31
CA ALA A 45 -5.54 -7.53 -12.17
C ALA A 45 -5.20 -6.27 -11.37
N GLU A 46 -5.81 -6.09 -10.21
CA GLU A 46 -5.60 -4.92 -9.35
C GLU A 46 -4.31 -5.00 -8.53
N PHE A 47 -3.72 -6.19 -8.40
CA PHE A 47 -2.51 -6.37 -7.61
C PHE A 47 -1.36 -5.54 -8.19
N VAL A 48 -0.70 -4.77 -7.35
CA VAL A 48 0.41 -3.91 -7.80
C VAL A 48 1.71 -4.29 -7.09
N LYS A 49 2.81 -4.12 -7.79
CA LYS A 49 4.13 -4.17 -7.15
C LYS A 49 4.29 -2.94 -6.29
N VAL A 50 4.91 -3.08 -5.12
CA VAL A 50 5.13 -1.93 -4.24
C VAL A 50 6.33 -1.12 -4.72
N THR A 51 7.45 -1.78 -4.98
CA THR A 51 8.67 -1.12 -5.43
C THR A 51 9.07 -1.56 -6.83
N LEU A 52 9.96 -0.79 -7.46
CA LEU A 52 10.46 -1.10 -8.80
C LEU A 52 11.16 -2.45 -8.87
N ASP A 53 11.86 -2.82 -7.82
CA ASP A 53 12.63 -4.08 -7.75
C ASP A 53 11.92 -5.20 -6.99
N ASP A 54 10.61 -5.06 -6.78
CA ASP A 54 9.81 -6.08 -6.10
C ASP A 54 9.85 -7.40 -6.89
N ALA A 55 10.34 -8.43 -6.25
CA ALA A 55 10.46 -9.76 -6.86
C ALA A 55 9.18 -10.60 -6.76
N GLY A 56 8.09 -10.01 -6.33
CA GLY A 56 6.81 -10.72 -6.19
C GLY A 56 6.73 -11.57 -4.94
N GLU A 57 7.29 -11.11 -3.85
CA GLU A 57 7.33 -11.85 -2.59
C GLU A 57 5.99 -11.96 -1.89
N PHE A 58 5.07 -11.04 -2.16
CA PHE A 58 3.78 -11.00 -1.49
C PHE A 58 2.71 -11.69 -2.32
N GLY A 59 1.86 -12.46 -1.64
CA GLY A 59 0.74 -13.15 -2.29
C GLY A 59 -0.56 -12.39 -2.24
N GLN A 60 -0.70 -11.48 -1.27
CA GLN A 60 -1.91 -10.70 -1.06
C GLN A 60 -1.58 -9.31 -0.55
N GLN A 61 -2.45 -8.37 -0.87
CA GLN A 61 -2.29 -7.00 -0.38
C GLN A 61 -3.63 -6.33 -0.12
N ALA A 62 -3.65 -5.45 0.87
CA ALA A 62 -4.73 -4.50 1.10
C ALA A 62 -4.14 -3.12 0.94
N LEU A 63 -4.70 -2.32 0.06
CA LEU A 63 -4.18 -0.99 -0.26
C LEU A 63 -5.24 0.07 -0.05
N SER A 64 -4.87 1.15 0.59
CA SER A 64 -5.74 2.32 0.71
C SER A 64 -4.93 3.59 0.48
N THR A 65 -5.44 4.46 -0.39
CA THR A 65 -4.78 5.72 -0.72
C THR A 65 -4.99 6.73 0.41
N ILE A 66 -3.93 7.43 0.77
CA ILE A 66 -3.97 8.50 1.77
C ILE A 66 -4.37 9.80 1.08
N ILE A 67 -5.48 10.37 1.53
CA ILE A 67 -5.99 11.64 0.98
C ILE A 67 -5.83 12.73 2.04
N CYS A 68 -5.21 13.82 1.66
CA CYS A 68 -5.03 14.99 2.51
C CYS A 68 -5.52 16.22 1.76
N GLU A 69 -6.55 16.86 2.29
CA GLU A 69 -7.15 18.07 1.70
C GLU A 69 -7.52 17.87 0.21
N GLY A 70 -8.03 16.69 -0.12
CA GLY A 70 -8.45 16.34 -1.46
C GLY A 70 -7.36 15.78 -2.37
N ASP A 71 -6.10 15.80 -1.93
CA ASP A 71 -4.98 15.30 -2.73
C ASP A 71 -4.54 13.92 -2.29
N ALA A 72 -4.26 13.06 -3.26
CA ALA A 72 -3.67 11.74 -3.00
C ALA A 72 -2.17 11.92 -2.73
N ILE A 73 -1.74 11.64 -1.51
CA ILE A 73 -0.36 11.92 -1.07
C ILE A 73 0.45 10.67 -0.80
N GLY A 74 -0.15 9.50 -0.84
CA GLY A 74 0.55 8.25 -0.61
C GLY A 74 -0.41 7.11 -0.41
N ALA A 75 0.07 6.02 0.17
CA ALA A 75 -0.73 4.83 0.40
C ALA A 75 -0.33 4.09 1.67
N VAL A 76 -1.31 3.40 2.25
CA VAL A 76 -1.10 2.38 3.28
C VAL A 76 -1.29 1.03 2.62
N ILE A 77 -0.32 0.14 2.76
CA ILE A 77 -0.35 -1.19 2.14
C ILE A 77 -0.07 -2.23 3.22
N ILE A 78 -1.01 -3.16 3.37
CA ILE A 78 -0.84 -4.33 4.23
C ILE A 78 -0.57 -5.50 3.31
N CYS A 79 0.57 -6.16 3.47
CA CYS A 79 1.00 -7.26 2.61
C CYS A 79 1.10 -8.56 3.39
N ASN A 80 0.81 -9.66 2.71
CA ASN A 80 0.93 -11.01 3.25
C ASN A 80 1.66 -11.89 2.24
N LYS A 81 2.69 -12.60 2.69
CA LYS A 81 3.46 -13.51 1.84
C LYS A 81 2.72 -14.83 1.58
N ASP A 82 1.82 -15.21 2.47
CA ASP A 82 1.13 -16.49 2.38
C ASP A 82 -0.12 -16.38 1.52
N GLU A 83 -0.09 -17.01 0.34
CA GLU A 83 -1.23 -17.04 -0.57
C GLU A 83 -2.41 -17.84 -0.02
N LYS A 84 -2.17 -18.73 0.94
CA LYS A 84 -3.21 -19.59 1.52
C LYS A 84 -4.03 -18.87 2.57
N LYS A 85 -3.47 -17.85 3.20
CA LYS A 85 -4.19 -17.03 4.18
C LYS A 85 -4.73 -15.80 3.48
N LYS A 86 -5.95 -15.89 3.00
CA LYS A 86 -6.58 -14.75 2.34
C LYS A 86 -6.84 -13.64 3.32
N MET A 87 -6.48 -12.43 2.94
CA MET A 87 -6.90 -11.24 3.65
C MET A 87 -8.41 -11.11 3.48
N ASN A 88 -9.06 -10.65 4.53
CA ASN A 88 -10.50 -10.41 4.50
C ASN A 88 -10.78 -8.90 4.66
N ASP A 89 -12.05 -8.55 4.81
CA ASP A 89 -12.47 -7.17 4.96
C ASP A 89 -11.78 -6.45 6.13
N THR A 90 -11.32 -7.18 7.14
CA THR A 90 -10.65 -6.60 8.30
C THR A 90 -9.37 -5.88 7.87
N GLU A 91 -8.54 -6.50 7.04
CA GLU A 91 -7.30 -5.90 6.56
C GLU A 91 -7.59 -4.69 5.67
N GLY A 92 -8.62 -4.78 4.83
CA GLY A 92 -9.05 -3.65 4.02
C GLY A 92 -9.51 -2.47 4.86
N LYS A 93 -10.28 -2.74 5.91
CA LYS A 93 -10.76 -1.71 6.84
C LYS A 93 -9.61 -1.12 7.65
N LEU A 94 -8.64 -1.93 8.05
CA LEU A 94 -7.44 -1.43 8.76
C LEU A 94 -6.63 -0.50 7.87
N ALA A 95 -6.41 -0.88 6.62
CA ALA A 95 -5.69 -0.02 5.68
C ALA A 95 -6.43 1.30 5.45
N ALA A 96 -7.75 1.23 5.26
CA ALA A 96 -8.57 2.42 5.05
C ALA A 96 -8.59 3.32 6.28
N ALA A 97 -8.71 2.75 7.49
CA ALA A 97 -8.72 3.51 8.73
C ALA A 97 -7.36 4.19 8.95
N ALA A 98 -6.26 3.49 8.70
CA ALA A 98 -4.92 4.05 8.82
C ALA A 98 -4.70 5.18 7.82
N ALA A 99 -5.13 4.99 6.57
CA ALA A 99 -5.00 6.02 5.53
C ALA A 99 -5.81 7.26 5.89
N SER A 100 -7.03 7.09 6.37
CA SER A 100 -7.89 8.18 6.80
C SER A 100 -7.27 8.95 7.97
N PHE A 101 -6.74 8.22 8.95
CA PHE A 101 -6.08 8.83 10.11
C PHE A 101 -4.87 9.66 9.67
N LEU A 102 -4.00 9.08 8.84
CA LEU A 102 -2.80 9.77 8.37
C LEU A 102 -3.15 11.00 7.54
N GLY A 103 -4.15 10.90 6.68
CA GLY A 103 -4.60 12.04 5.88
C GLY A 103 -5.04 13.20 6.76
N ARG A 104 -5.80 12.93 7.82
CA ARG A 104 -6.25 13.95 8.74
C ARG A 104 -5.11 14.53 9.58
N GLN A 105 -4.14 13.71 9.98
CA GLN A 105 -2.99 14.18 10.76
C GLN A 105 -2.13 15.16 9.97
N MET A 106 -2.13 15.06 8.65
CA MET A 106 -1.34 15.93 7.78
C MET A 106 -2.10 17.21 7.38
N GLU A 107 -3.37 17.29 7.67
CA GLU A 107 -4.15 18.51 7.47
C GLU A 107 -3.80 19.53 8.57
N GLN A 108 -3.73 20.77 8.18
CA GLN A 108 -3.46 21.86 9.11
C GLN A 108 -4.64 22.80 9.24
#